data_1db6c96b366cecf9dba0eddad4600284
#
_entry.id   1db6c96b366cecf9dba0eddad4600284
#
_cell.length_a   1.000
_cell.length_b   1.000
_cell.length_c   1.000
_cell.angle_alpha   90.00
_cell.angle_beta   90.00
_cell.angle_gamma   90.00
#
_symmetry.space_group_name_H-M   'P 1'
#
loop_
_entity.id
_entity.type
_entity.pdbx_description
1 polymer ?
#
loop_
_entity_poly.entity_id
_entity_poly.type
_entity_poly.pdbx_seq_one_letter_code
_entity_poly.pdbx_strand_id
1 'polypeptide(L)'
;MPFEQHQEKTYSKDTQSIYQAALKATEKLGGKIISSAPEKLTLTARFPKVILGQTLGERTELSCEVRGNGEGGMVVVDAFPLDAVERKLMFGARKGVTQTVVTWFIAHLEDNLGIPAAR
;
A
#
# COMPACT_ATOMS: atom_id res chain seq x y z
N MET A 1 -12.65 9.92 7.69
CA MET A 1 -12.44 10.56 6.38
C MET A 1 -13.10 9.71 5.29
N PRO A 2 -13.93 10.31 4.44
CA PRO A 2 -14.72 9.52 3.48
C PRO A 2 -13.90 8.85 2.39
N PHE A 3 -12.67 9.28 2.13
CA PHE A 3 -11.85 8.73 1.05
C PHE A 3 -10.70 7.87 1.55
N GLU A 4 -10.54 7.71 2.86
CA GLU A 4 -9.49 6.87 3.41
C GLU A 4 -9.84 5.40 3.26
N GLN A 5 -8.80 4.59 3.05
CA GLN A 5 -8.90 3.14 3.00
C GLN A 5 -8.02 2.55 4.08
N HIS A 6 -8.54 1.54 4.76
CA HIS A 6 -7.80 0.82 5.80
C HIS A 6 -8.01 -0.67 5.55
N GLN A 7 -6.91 -1.43 5.52
CA GLN A 7 -6.98 -2.88 5.40
C GLN A 7 -5.97 -3.54 6.31
N GLU A 8 -6.33 -4.70 6.82
CA GLU A 8 -5.45 -5.56 7.60
C GLU A 8 -5.49 -6.96 7.00
N LYS A 9 -4.32 -7.55 6.82
CA LYS A 9 -4.19 -8.89 6.27
C LYS A 9 -3.15 -9.66 7.09
N THR A 10 -3.44 -10.92 7.37
CA THR A 10 -2.49 -11.79 8.08
C THR A 10 -1.94 -12.83 7.14
N TYR A 11 -0.67 -13.17 7.35
CA TYR A 11 0.03 -14.14 6.52
C TYR A 11 0.87 -15.06 7.40
N SER A 12 1.02 -16.32 6.98
CA SER A 12 1.87 -17.28 7.65
C SER A 12 3.30 -17.17 7.16
N LYS A 13 3.83 -15.95 7.19
CA LYS A 13 5.19 -15.61 6.75
C LYS A 13 5.85 -14.76 7.82
N ASP A 14 7.18 -14.77 7.88
CA ASP A 14 7.88 -13.93 8.83
C ASP A 14 7.75 -12.45 8.48
N THR A 15 7.86 -11.60 9.49
CA THR A 15 7.63 -10.17 9.32
C THR A 15 8.62 -9.53 8.35
N GLN A 16 9.88 -9.99 8.34
CA GLN A 16 10.88 -9.45 7.43
C GLN A 16 10.53 -9.74 5.97
N SER A 17 10.10 -10.96 5.69
CA SER A 17 9.69 -11.33 4.32
C SER A 17 8.49 -10.50 3.89
N ILE A 18 7.53 -10.28 4.77
CA ILE A 18 6.36 -9.46 4.47
C ILE A 18 6.78 -8.02 4.18
N TYR A 19 7.67 -7.46 5.01
CA TYR A 19 8.14 -6.10 4.82
C TYR A 19 8.88 -5.94 3.49
N GLN A 20 9.76 -6.89 3.15
CA GLN A 20 10.47 -6.86 1.86
C GLN A 20 9.51 -6.96 0.69
N ALA A 21 8.47 -7.80 0.82
CA ALA A 21 7.44 -7.92 -0.21
C ALA A 21 6.69 -6.60 -0.39
N ALA A 22 6.44 -5.88 0.70
CA ALA A 22 5.78 -4.57 0.64
C ALA A 22 6.66 -3.54 -0.07
N LEU A 23 7.96 -3.53 0.21
CA LEU A 23 8.88 -2.62 -0.48
C LEU A 23 8.91 -2.89 -1.97
N LYS A 24 8.97 -4.17 -2.37
CA LYS A 24 8.98 -4.55 -3.79
C LYS A 24 7.66 -4.19 -4.46
N ALA A 25 6.53 -4.36 -3.77
CA ALA A 25 5.23 -3.97 -4.31
C ALA A 25 5.19 -2.47 -4.59
N THR A 26 5.72 -1.66 -3.67
CA THR A 26 5.81 -0.22 -3.85
C THR A 26 6.62 0.14 -5.10
N GLU A 27 7.78 -0.48 -5.26
CA GLU A 27 8.63 -0.23 -6.43
C GLU A 27 7.94 -0.64 -7.72
N LYS A 28 7.31 -1.81 -7.72
CA LYS A 28 6.64 -2.33 -8.91
C LYS A 28 5.52 -1.41 -9.39
N LEU A 29 4.83 -0.79 -8.46
CA LEU A 29 3.73 0.12 -8.79
C LEU A 29 4.22 1.55 -9.08
N GLY A 30 5.52 1.78 -9.02
CA GLY A 30 6.08 3.10 -9.29
C GLY A 30 5.92 4.09 -8.16
N GLY A 31 5.71 3.59 -6.94
CA GLY A 31 5.58 4.45 -5.78
C GLY A 31 6.92 5.04 -5.35
N LYS A 32 6.86 6.26 -4.83
CA LYS A 32 8.03 6.93 -4.27
C LYS A 32 7.98 6.76 -2.75
N ILE A 33 9.02 6.14 -2.19
CA ILE A 33 9.10 5.96 -0.75
C ILE A 33 9.43 7.30 -0.10
N ILE A 34 8.52 7.79 0.75
CA ILE A 34 8.68 9.06 1.45
C ILE A 34 9.46 8.83 2.75
N SER A 35 9.16 7.74 3.44
CA SER A 35 9.88 7.36 4.64
C SER A 35 9.82 5.85 4.81
N SER A 36 10.84 5.30 5.43
CA SER A 36 10.87 3.89 5.78
C SER A 36 11.67 3.71 7.06
N ALA A 37 11.22 2.80 7.89
CA ALA A 37 11.90 2.44 9.13
C ALA A 37 11.93 0.92 9.22
N PRO A 38 12.97 0.29 8.62
CA PRO A 38 13.04 -1.17 8.61
C PRO A 38 13.04 -1.80 10.00
N GLU A 39 13.62 -1.12 10.98
CA GLU A 39 13.65 -1.60 12.37
C GLU A 39 12.26 -1.61 13.00
N LYS A 40 11.34 -0.80 12.49
CA LYS A 40 9.95 -0.75 12.93
C LYS A 40 9.01 -1.42 11.95
N LEU A 41 9.54 -1.88 10.82
CA LEU A 41 8.77 -2.53 9.75
C LEU A 41 7.65 -1.63 9.23
N THR A 42 7.97 -0.34 9.03
CA THR A 42 7.01 0.63 8.51
C THR A 42 7.56 1.29 7.25
N LEU A 43 6.64 1.69 6.38
CA LEU A 43 6.98 2.50 5.21
C LEU A 43 5.80 3.40 4.85
N THR A 44 6.11 4.53 4.23
CA THR A 44 5.11 5.43 3.66
C THR A 44 5.56 5.76 2.25
N ALA A 45 4.64 5.67 1.31
CA ALA A 45 4.94 5.91 -0.10
C ALA A 45 3.83 6.72 -0.75
N ARG A 46 4.18 7.42 -1.83
CA ARG A 46 3.21 8.15 -2.64
C ARG A 46 3.21 7.55 -4.04
N PHE A 47 2.03 7.27 -4.53
CA PHE A 47 1.83 6.65 -5.84
C PHE A 47 1.36 7.70 -6.84
N PRO A 48 1.87 7.65 -8.08
CA PRO A 48 1.54 8.64 -9.10
C PRO A 48 0.12 8.44 -9.64
N LYS A 49 -0.32 9.39 -10.47
CA LYS A 49 -1.62 9.30 -11.15
C LYS A 49 -1.69 8.17 -12.16
N VAL A 50 -0.54 7.73 -12.66
CA VAL A 50 -0.46 6.65 -13.64
C VAL A 50 0.33 5.50 -13.02
N ILE A 51 -0.29 4.33 -12.94
CA ILE A 51 0.33 3.13 -12.38
C ILE A 51 0.18 2.01 -13.39
N LEU A 52 1.30 1.38 -13.75
CA LEU A 52 1.34 0.27 -14.71
C LEU A 52 0.60 0.60 -16.00
N GLY A 53 0.74 1.83 -16.49
CA GLY A 53 0.11 2.29 -17.72
C GLY A 53 -1.34 2.69 -17.59
N GLN A 54 -1.93 2.57 -16.40
CA GLN A 54 -3.32 2.94 -16.14
C GLN A 54 -3.39 4.33 -15.54
N THR A 55 -4.18 5.21 -16.13
CA THR A 55 -4.39 6.56 -15.61
C THR A 55 -5.49 6.51 -14.55
N LEU A 56 -5.13 6.79 -13.30
CA LEU A 56 -6.08 6.79 -12.20
C LEU A 56 -6.69 8.16 -11.95
N GLY A 57 -5.95 9.21 -12.29
CA GLY A 57 -6.44 10.58 -12.14
C GLY A 57 -6.09 11.26 -10.83
N GLU A 58 -5.65 10.51 -9.84
CA GLU A 58 -5.26 11.05 -8.54
C GLU A 58 -4.04 10.33 -8.00
N ARG A 59 -3.27 11.04 -7.18
CA ARG A 59 -2.16 10.44 -6.44
C ARG A 59 -2.67 9.91 -5.11
N THR A 60 -1.97 8.91 -4.57
CA THR A 60 -2.37 8.28 -3.31
C THR A 60 -1.15 8.18 -2.39
N GLU A 61 -1.34 8.52 -1.12
CA GLU A 61 -0.34 8.21 -0.10
C GLU A 61 -0.76 6.96 0.63
N LEU A 62 0.18 6.04 0.81
CA LEU A 62 -0.08 4.76 1.45
C LEU A 62 0.95 4.53 2.54
N SER A 63 0.48 4.17 3.73
CA SER A 63 1.33 3.79 4.84
C SER A 63 1.12 2.31 5.11
N CYS A 64 2.22 1.60 5.36
CA CYS A 64 2.19 0.16 5.61
C CYS A 64 3.00 -0.13 6.86
N GLU A 65 2.43 -0.92 7.76
CA GLU A 65 3.11 -1.40 8.95
C GLU A 65 2.97 -2.91 9.01
N VAL A 66 4.06 -3.59 9.34
CA VAL A 66 4.04 -5.05 9.51
C VAL A 66 4.23 -5.34 10.98
N ARG A 67 3.32 -6.15 11.55
CA ARG A 67 3.35 -6.54 12.96
C ARG A 67 3.41 -8.05 13.07
N GLY A 68 4.17 -8.53 14.06
CA GLY A 68 4.15 -9.96 14.36
C GLY A 68 2.85 -10.34 15.04
N ASN A 69 2.33 -11.54 14.73
CA ASN A 69 1.11 -12.04 15.37
C ASN A 69 1.27 -13.49 15.83
N GLY A 70 2.46 -13.85 16.34
CA GLY A 70 2.76 -15.18 16.82
C GLY A 70 3.37 -16.06 15.75
N GLU A 71 2.55 -16.65 14.89
CA GLU A 71 3.02 -17.60 13.87
C GLU A 71 3.36 -16.93 12.54
N GLY A 72 3.12 -15.66 12.41
CA GLY A 72 3.37 -14.97 11.16
C GLY A 72 3.36 -13.48 11.34
N GLY A 73 2.81 -12.77 10.37
CA GLY A 73 2.75 -11.34 10.42
C GLY A 73 1.43 -10.79 9.95
N MET A 74 1.12 -9.57 10.37
CA MET A 74 -0.06 -8.84 9.94
C MET A 74 0.39 -7.57 9.26
N VAL A 75 -0.17 -7.29 8.09
CA VAL A 75 0.05 -6.06 7.36
C VAL A 75 -1.11 -5.12 7.65
N VAL A 76 -0.79 -3.89 8.06
CA VAL A 76 -1.79 -2.84 8.26
C VAL A 76 -1.51 -1.77 7.21
N VAL A 77 -2.50 -1.49 6.37
CA VAL A 77 -2.38 -0.54 5.28
C VAL A 77 -3.40 0.57 5.46
N ASP A 78 -2.94 1.81 5.43
CA ASP A 78 -3.79 2.99 5.44
C ASP A 78 -3.42 3.85 4.24
N ALA A 79 -4.43 4.34 3.52
CA ALA A 79 -4.19 5.12 2.31
C ALA A 79 -5.24 6.21 2.16
N PHE A 80 -4.86 7.29 1.49
CA PHE A 80 -5.78 8.39 1.21
C PHE A 80 -5.32 9.11 -0.08
N PRO A 81 -6.27 9.75 -0.81
CA PRO A 81 -5.91 10.49 -2.02
C PRO A 81 -5.24 11.81 -1.68
N LEU A 82 -4.43 12.31 -2.61
CA LEU A 82 -3.70 13.56 -2.47
C LEU A 82 -4.22 14.59 -3.45
N ASP A 83 -4.21 15.87 -3.02
CA ASP A 83 -4.53 16.97 -3.91
C ASP A 83 -3.31 17.38 -4.75
N ALA A 84 -3.46 18.44 -5.55
CA ALA A 84 -2.43 18.87 -6.50
C ALA A 84 -1.14 19.34 -5.81
N VAL A 85 -1.20 19.71 -4.53
CA VAL A 85 -0.02 20.12 -3.76
C VAL A 85 0.39 19.06 -2.75
N GLU A 86 -0.04 17.83 -2.98
CA GLU A 86 0.34 16.64 -2.20
C GLU A 86 -0.15 16.68 -0.75
N ARG A 87 -1.29 17.32 -0.53
CA ARG A 87 -1.98 17.27 0.76
C ARG A 87 -3.16 16.31 0.66
N LYS A 88 -3.61 15.84 1.82
CA LYS A 88 -4.77 14.95 1.88
C LYS A 88 -5.98 15.60 1.19
N LEU A 89 -6.53 14.91 0.21
CA LEU A 89 -7.68 15.40 -0.54
C LEU A 89 -8.94 15.21 0.28
N MET A 90 -9.62 16.30 0.57
CA MET A 90 -10.81 16.27 1.42
C MET A 90 -12.12 16.21 0.62
N PHE A 91 -12.10 16.74 -0.60
CA PHE A 91 -13.30 16.83 -1.44
C PHE A 91 -12.93 16.53 -2.90
N GLY A 92 -13.91 16.02 -3.64
CA GLY A 92 -13.75 15.82 -5.07
C GLY A 92 -12.90 14.64 -5.47
N ALA A 93 -12.63 13.72 -4.55
CA ALA A 93 -11.84 12.53 -4.87
C ALA A 93 -12.62 11.65 -5.87
N ARG A 94 -11.88 11.05 -6.81
CA ARG A 94 -12.47 10.08 -7.72
C ARG A 94 -12.80 8.81 -6.97
N LYS A 95 -14.02 8.32 -7.18
CA LYS A 95 -14.49 7.13 -6.49
C LYS A 95 -13.64 5.93 -6.87
N GLY A 96 -13.14 5.24 -5.86
CA GLY A 96 -12.45 3.97 -6.04
C GLY A 96 -10.96 4.04 -6.37
N VAL A 97 -10.38 5.22 -6.60
CA VAL A 97 -8.96 5.33 -6.95
C VAL A 97 -8.08 4.82 -5.82
N THR A 98 -8.27 5.34 -4.60
CA THR A 98 -7.46 4.92 -3.46
C THR A 98 -7.64 3.44 -3.17
N GLN A 99 -8.88 2.93 -3.25
CA GLN A 99 -9.15 1.52 -3.06
C GLN A 99 -8.43 0.67 -4.10
N THR A 100 -8.39 1.12 -5.35
CA THR A 100 -7.69 0.41 -6.42
C THR A 100 -6.21 0.31 -6.11
N VAL A 101 -5.58 1.40 -5.66
CA VAL A 101 -4.17 1.41 -5.31
C VAL A 101 -3.90 0.41 -4.17
N VAL A 102 -4.73 0.42 -3.13
CA VAL A 102 -4.58 -0.52 -2.01
C VAL A 102 -4.73 -1.96 -2.49
N THR A 103 -5.72 -2.23 -3.34
CA THR A 103 -5.95 -3.58 -3.88
C THR A 103 -4.74 -4.05 -4.68
N TRP A 104 -4.18 -3.20 -5.55
CA TRP A 104 -3.00 -3.54 -6.34
C TRP A 104 -1.77 -3.73 -5.45
N PHE A 105 -1.62 -2.89 -4.43
CA PHE A 105 -0.50 -3.02 -3.50
C PHE A 105 -0.53 -4.38 -2.79
N ILE A 106 -1.69 -4.76 -2.26
CA ILE A 106 -1.86 -6.04 -1.58
C ILE A 106 -1.63 -7.20 -2.56
N ALA A 107 -2.15 -7.10 -3.79
CA ALA A 107 -1.98 -8.15 -4.78
C ALA A 107 -0.50 -8.38 -5.11
N HIS A 108 0.26 -7.30 -5.31
CA HIS A 108 1.69 -7.42 -5.61
C HIS A 108 2.48 -7.91 -4.39
N LEU A 109 2.08 -7.47 -3.18
CA LEU A 109 2.70 -7.95 -1.96
C LEU A 109 2.52 -9.47 -1.85
N GLU A 110 1.30 -9.95 -2.09
CA GLU A 110 1.02 -11.40 -2.03
C GLU A 110 1.78 -12.16 -3.10
N ASP A 111 1.86 -11.60 -4.30
CA ASP A 111 2.64 -12.20 -5.37
C ASP A 111 4.11 -12.33 -4.97
N ASN A 112 4.68 -11.29 -4.38
CA ASN A 112 6.07 -11.29 -3.92
C ASN A 112 6.31 -12.30 -2.81
N LEU A 113 5.29 -12.63 -2.03
CA LEU A 113 5.37 -13.66 -0.98
C LEU A 113 5.16 -15.07 -1.52
N GLY A 114 4.82 -15.19 -2.81
CA GLY A 114 4.53 -16.48 -3.40
C GLY A 114 3.17 -17.03 -2.99
N ILE A 115 2.27 -16.17 -2.55
CA ILE A 115 0.91 -16.57 -2.16
C ILE A 115 0.01 -16.43 -3.37
N PRO A 116 -0.73 -17.50 -3.75
CA PRO A 116 -1.68 -17.38 -4.86
C PRO A 116 -2.74 -16.34 -4.52
N ALA A 117 -3.09 -15.53 -5.50
CA ALA A 117 -4.14 -14.54 -5.29
C ALA A 117 -5.46 -15.25 -4.96
N ALA A 118 -6.14 -14.76 -3.93
CA ALA A 118 -7.45 -15.28 -3.58
C ALA A 118 -8.45 -14.94 -4.69
N ARG A 119 -9.24 -15.89 -5.10
CA ARG A 119 -10.22 -15.73 -6.17
C ARG A 119 -11.59 -16.07 -5.67
#